data_5966dd4272ca44b2bb389e1e01ac3ada
#
_entry.id   5966dd4272ca44b2bb389e1e01ac3ada
#
_cell.length_a   1.000
_cell.length_b   1.000
_cell.length_c   1.000
_cell.angle_alpha   90.00
_cell.angle_beta   90.00
_cell.angle_gamma   90.00
#
_symmetry.space_group_name_H-M   'P 1'
#
loop_
_entity.id
_entity.type
_entity.pdbx_description
1 polymer ?
#
loop_
_entity_poly.entity_id
_entity_poly.type
_entity_poly.pdbx_seq_one_letter_code
_entity_poly.pdbx_strand_id
1 'polypeptide(L)'
;MEYVIRPKRVPATNKIRYYMQVAPVKPVELGDIAARIERTSTVSSADIKAVLDALQYEVREQIKAGHSVRLGDLGSFRPTIACRGMDKAEDLTVRNIKRVRVQFTPSATLEKELSPAFVSFTKYKHVSDVDCEGAPDLEA
;
A
#
# COMPACT_ATOMS: atom_id res chain seq x y z
N MET A 1 7.37 -12.77 5.04
CA MET A 1 7.13 -11.91 3.85
C MET A 1 8.10 -12.31 2.76
N GLU A 2 7.61 -12.58 1.55
CA GLU A 2 8.48 -12.95 0.44
C GLU A 2 8.98 -11.69 -0.30
N TYR A 3 10.24 -11.71 -0.73
CA TYR A 3 10.86 -10.61 -1.46
C TYR A 3 11.56 -11.06 -2.73
N VAL A 4 11.65 -10.14 -3.69
CA VAL A 4 12.43 -10.27 -4.92
C VAL A 4 13.50 -9.18 -4.98
N ILE A 5 14.62 -9.47 -5.64
CA ILE A 5 15.67 -8.48 -5.88
C ILE A 5 15.48 -7.93 -7.29
N ARG A 6 15.41 -6.60 -7.43
CA ARG A 6 15.27 -5.94 -8.73
C ARG A 6 16.38 -4.92 -8.97
N PRO A 7 17.01 -4.94 -10.16
CA PRO A 7 17.94 -3.90 -10.55
C PRO A 7 17.17 -2.60 -10.87
N LYS A 8 17.74 -1.48 -10.46
CA LYS A 8 17.23 -0.14 -10.81
C LYS A 8 18.39 0.75 -11.21
N ARG A 9 18.31 1.36 -12.38
CA ARG A 9 19.28 2.36 -12.82
C ARG A 9 19.07 3.66 -12.07
N VAL A 10 20.13 4.18 -11.46
CA VAL A 10 20.12 5.47 -10.77
C VAL A 10 20.44 6.58 -11.77
N PRO A 11 19.52 7.51 -12.08
CA PRO A 11 19.72 8.52 -13.13
C PRO A 11 20.95 9.42 -12.90
N ALA A 12 21.22 9.76 -11.65
CA ALA A 12 22.33 10.66 -11.29
C ALA A 12 23.73 10.07 -11.54
N THR A 13 23.90 8.76 -11.45
CA THR A 13 25.21 8.10 -11.56
C THR A 13 25.28 7.10 -12.71
N ASN A 14 24.16 6.88 -13.41
CA ASN A 14 23.98 5.87 -14.46
C ASN A 14 24.38 4.43 -14.03
N LYS A 15 24.53 4.19 -12.70
CA LYS A 15 24.88 2.89 -12.14
C LYS A 15 23.64 2.06 -11.86
N ILE A 16 23.77 0.74 -12.02
CA ILE A 16 22.74 -0.22 -11.61
C ILE A 16 22.90 -0.47 -10.11
N ARG A 17 21.81 -0.34 -9.36
CA ARG A 17 21.73 -0.75 -7.95
C ARG A 17 20.60 -1.77 -7.78
N TYR A 18 20.78 -2.67 -6.85
CA TYR A 18 19.82 -3.72 -6.55
C TYR A 18 19.01 -3.35 -5.32
N TYR A 19 17.70 -3.55 -5.39
CA TYR A 19 16.76 -3.22 -4.31
C TYR A 19 15.87 -4.42 -4.03
N MET A 20 15.58 -4.64 -2.75
CA MET A 20 14.59 -5.61 -2.34
C MET A 20 13.19 -5.00 -2.48
N GLN A 21 12.26 -5.76 -3.03
CA GLN A 21 10.86 -5.41 -3.13
C GLN A 21 10.03 -6.60 -2.68
N VAL A 22 8.83 -6.33 -2.16
CA VAL A 22 7.87 -7.41 -1.84
C VAL A 22 7.57 -8.18 -3.12
N ALA A 23 7.57 -9.51 -3.03
CA ALA A 23 7.23 -10.35 -4.17
C ALA A 23 5.81 -10.06 -4.67
N PRO A 24 5.56 -10.11 -5.98
CA PRO A 24 4.21 -9.95 -6.52
C PRO A 24 3.36 -11.16 -6.09
N VAL A 25 2.40 -10.91 -5.21
CA VAL A 25 1.45 -11.91 -4.76
C VAL A 25 0.03 -11.49 -5.12
N LYS A 26 -0.87 -12.48 -5.24
CA LYS A 26 -2.28 -12.19 -5.47
C LYS A 26 -2.84 -11.39 -4.29
N PRO A 27 -3.57 -10.30 -4.53
CA PRO A 27 -4.23 -9.57 -3.45
C PRO A 27 -5.25 -10.45 -2.73
N VAL A 28 -5.37 -10.24 -1.43
CA VAL A 28 -6.42 -10.88 -0.62
C VAL A 28 -7.67 -10.03 -0.75
N GLU A 29 -8.75 -10.62 -1.22
CA GLU A 29 -10.01 -9.94 -1.40
C GLU A 29 -10.81 -9.84 -0.09
N LEU A 30 -11.74 -8.89 -0.04
CA LEU A 30 -12.59 -8.69 1.14
C LEU A 30 -13.40 -9.94 1.50
N GLY A 31 -13.82 -10.71 0.49
CA GLY A 31 -14.51 -11.98 0.67
C GLY A 31 -13.66 -13.02 1.38
N ASP A 32 -12.35 -13.08 1.08
CA ASP A 32 -11.42 -13.98 1.74
C ASP A 32 -11.23 -13.63 3.20
N ILE A 33 -11.20 -12.32 3.49
CA ILE A 33 -11.12 -11.80 4.86
C ILE A 33 -12.39 -12.18 5.63
N ALA A 34 -13.57 -11.97 5.04
CA ALA A 34 -14.85 -12.35 5.66
C ALA A 34 -14.91 -13.83 5.99
N ALA A 35 -14.48 -14.70 5.06
CA ALA A 35 -14.43 -16.14 5.28
C ALA A 35 -13.46 -16.57 6.38
N ARG A 36 -12.36 -15.83 6.58
CA ARG A 36 -11.43 -16.08 7.69
C ARG A 36 -12.02 -15.67 9.03
N ILE A 37 -12.71 -14.52 9.09
CA ILE A 37 -13.37 -14.04 10.30
C ILE A 37 -14.49 -14.98 10.71
N GLU A 38 -15.29 -15.50 9.78
CA GLU A 38 -16.34 -16.50 10.04
C GLU A 38 -15.81 -17.72 10.78
N ARG A 39 -14.62 -18.21 10.43
CA ARG A 39 -13.99 -19.37 11.09
C ARG A 39 -13.60 -19.12 12.56
N THR A 40 -13.42 -17.87 12.95
CA THR A 40 -12.95 -17.46 14.28
C THR A 40 -14.02 -16.73 15.09
N SER A 41 -15.23 -16.56 14.51
CA SER A 41 -16.33 -15.86 15.16
C SER A 41 -17.64 -16.67 14.99
N THR A 42 -18.67 -16.28 15.73
CA THR A 42 -20.02 -16.85 15.62
C THR A 42 -20.90 -16.13 14.57
N VAL A 43 -20.32 -15.16 13.85
CA VAL A 43 -21.01 -14.30 12.88
C VAL A 43 -20.89 -14.92 11.49
N SER A 44 -21.98 -14.93 10.72
CA SER A 44 -21.96 -15.47 9.35
C SER A 44 -21.14 -14.60 8.40
N SER A 45 -20.59 -15.19 7.35
CA SER A 45 -19.84 -14.43 6.32
C SER A 45 -20.71 -13.39 5.63
N ALA A 46 -22.02 -13.60 5.54
CA ALA A 46 -22.96 -12.63 4.98
C ALA A 46 -23.08 -11.37 5.87
N ASP A 47 -23.19 -11.55 7.18
CA ASP A 47 -23.25 -10.44 8.13
C ASP A 47 -21.93 -9.67 8.16
N ILE A 48 -20.81 -10.38 8.14
CA ILE A 48 -19.48 -9.78 8.08
C ILE A 48 -19.32 -8.92 6.83
N LYS A 49 -19.73 -9.42 5.65
CA LYS A 49 -19.72 -8.66 4.41
C LYS A 49 -20.57 -7.42 4.50
N ALA A 50 -21.79 -7.51 5.04
CA ALA A 50 -22.69 -6.39 5.20
C ALA A 50 -22.05 -5.28 6.07
N VAL A 51 -21.43 -5.65 7.19
CA VAL A 51 -20.72 -4.71 8.08
C VAL A 51 -19.53 -4.07 7.36
N LEU A 52 -18.73 -4.85 6.64
CA LEU A 52 -17.59 -4.34 5.90
C LEU A 52 -18.00 -3.40 4.76
N ASP A 53 -19.10 -3.69 4.07
CA ASP A 53 -19.63 -2.82 3.03
C ASP A 53 -20.16 -1.50 3.60
N ALA A 54 -20.87 -1.56 4.75
CA ALA A 54 -21.29 -0.37 5.47
C ALA A 54 -20.09 0.48 5.93
N LEU A 55 -19.05 -0.15 6.46
CA LEU A 55 -17.82 0.53 6.86
C LEU A 55 -17.14 1.24 5.68
N GLN A 56 -17.02 0.58 4.54
CA GLN A 56 -16.46 1.18 3.33
C GLN A 56 -17.26 2.38 2.85
N TYR A 57 -18.60 2.28 2.94
CA TYR A 57 -19.48 3.38 2.58
C TYR A 57 -19.26 4.59 3.50
N GLU A 58 -19.29 4.39 4.81
CA GLU A 58 -19.09 5.45 5.79
C GLU A 58 -17.71 6.10 5.66
N VAL A 59 -16.64 5.32 5.51
CA VAL A 59 -15.29 5.83 5.33
C VAL A 59 -15.24 6.74 4.09
N ARG A 60 -15.85 6.34 2.98
CA ARG A 60 -15.89 7.16 1.76
C ARG A 60 -16.62 8.48 1.96
N GLU A 61 -17.78 8.45 2.63
CA GLU A 61 -18.57 9.66 2.86
C GLU A 61 -17.82 10.64 3.79
N GLN A 62 -17.17 10.14 4.84
CA GLN A 62 -16.38 10.99 5.73
C GLN A 62 -15.16 11.61 5.00
N ILE A 63 -14.50 10.85 4.15
CA ILE A 63 -13.37 11.36 3.35
C ILE A 63 -13.86 12.42 2.34
N LYS A 64 -15.00 12.24 1.70
CA LYS A 64 -15.60 13.23 0.81
C LYS A 64 -15.96 14.53 1.55
N ALA A 65 -16.40 14.41 2.80
CA ALA A 65 -16.65 15.57 3.66
C ALA A 65 -15.38 16.29 4.14
N GLY A 66 -14.19 15.74 3.84
CA GLY A 66 -12.89 16.33 4.22
C GLY A 66 -12.37 15.85 5.58
N HIS A 67 -13.05 14.91 6.23
CA HIS A 67 -12.60 14.38 7.50
C HIS A 67 -11.50 13.32 7.34
N SER A 68 -10.60 13.27 8.31
CA SER A 68 -9.70 12.14 8.46
C SER A 68 -10.39 11.03 9.25
N VAL A 69 -10.29 9.78 8.78
CA VAL A 69 -10.90 8.62 9.41
C VAL A 69 -9.82 7.75 10.04
N ARG A 70 -9.94 7.47 11.32
CA ARG A 70 -9.07 6.53 12.04
C ARG A 70 -9.76 5.18 12.20
N LEU A 71 -9.10 4.12 11.79
CA LEU A 71 -9.58 2.75 11.91
C LEU A 71 -8.78 1.98 12.99
N GLY A 72 -8.87 2.44 14.23
CA GLY A 72 -8.20 1.81 15.36
C GLY A 72 -6.70 1.59 15.13
N ASP A 73 -6.25 0.38 15.40
CA ASP A 73 -4.84 -0.03 15.28
C ASP A 73 -4.37 -0.25 13.83
N LEU A 74 -5.24 -0.15 12.84
CA LEU A 74 -4.82 -0.20 11.43
C LEU A 74 -4.12 1.08 11.00
N GLY A 75 -4.69 2.23 11.36
CA GLY A 75 -4.15 3.51 10.93
C GLY A 75 -5.24 4.52 10.57
N SER A 76 -4.86 5.53 9.80
CA SER A 76 -5.76 6.61 9.42
C SER A 76 -5.71 6.93 7.93
N PHE A 77 -6.87 7.28 7.38
CA PHE A 77 -7.04 7.81 6.04
C PHE A 77 -7.25 9.32 6.12
N ARG A 78 -6.45 10.06 5.38
CA ARG A 78 -6.52 11.52 5.34
C ARG A 78 -6.68 12.02 3.91
N PRO A 79 -7.72 12.83 3.60
CA PRO A 79 -7.81 13.49 2.30
C PRO A 79 -6.76 14.59 2.20
N THR A 80 -6.15 14.73 1.03
CA THR A 80 -5.20 15.78 0.69
C THR A 80 -5.52 16.35 -0.67
N ILE A 81 -5.28 17.65 -0.83
CA ILE A 81 -5.53 18.36 -2.09
C ILE A 81 -4.19 18.67 -2.73
N ALA A 82 -4.04 18.29 -3.99
CA ALA A 82 -2.95 18.74 -4.83
C ALA A 82 -3.46 19.87 -5.74
N CYS A 83 -2.90 21.04 -5.61
CA CYS A 83 -3.26 22.21 -6.42
C CYS A 83 -2.03 22.80 -7.14
N ARG A 84 -2.30 23.66 -8.12
CA ARG A 84 -1.28 24.54 -8.71
C ARG A 84 -1.10 25.75 -7.78
N GLY A 85 0.15 26.03 -7.36
CA GLY A 85 0.46 27.24 -6.61
C GLY A 85 0.27 28.50 -7.47
N MET A 86 -0.15 29.58 -6.83
CA MET A 86 -0.28 30.92 -7.41
C MET A 86 0.51 31.90 -6.55
N ASP A 87 0.92 33.01 -7.13
CA ASP A 87 1.73 34.03 -6.43
C ASP A 87 0.93 34.81 -5.39
N LYS A 88 -0.38 34.91 -5.59
CA LYS A 88 -1.30 35.59 -4.67
C LYS A 88 -2.38 34.61 -4.20
N ALA A 89 -2.75 34.71 -2.92
CA ALA A 89 -3.81 33.87 -2.34
C ALA A 89 -5.17 34.11 -2.99
N GLU A 90 -5.43 35.35 -3.43
CA GLU A 90 -6.68 35.77 -4.08
C GLU A 90 -6.90 35.08 -5.44
N ASP A 91 -5.82 34.66 -6.10
CA ASP A 91 -5.87 33.99 -7.39
C ASP A 91 -6.15 32.47 -7.26
N LEU A 92 -6.12 31.93 -6.03
CA LEU A 92 -6.43 30.53 -5.76
C LEU A 92 -7.94 30.31 -5.80
N THR A 93 -8.37 29.52 -6.76
CA THR A 93 -9.77 29.08 -6.93
C THR A 93 -9.86 27.57 -6.96
N VAL A 94 -11.07 27.03 -6.85
CA VAL A 94 -11.33 25.59 -6.97
C VAL A 94 -10.80 25.00 -8.29
N ARG A 95 -10.72 25.80 -9.34
CA ARG A 95 -10.17 25.40 -10.66
C ARG A 95 -8.67 25.09 -10.62
N ASN A 96 -7.95 25.56 -9.61
CA ASN A 96 -6.54 25.26 -9.41
C ASN A 96 -6.30 23.89 -8.78
N ILE A 97 -7.35 23.23 -8.29
CA ILE A 97 -7.28 21.88 -7.75
C ILE A 97 -7.05 20.90 -8.89
N LYS A 98 -5.90 20.22 -8.87
CA LYS A 98 -5.56 19.19 -9.87
C LYS A 98 -6.19 17.85 -9.53
N ARG A 99 -6.16 17.47 -8.26
CA ARG A 99 -6.71 16.20 -7.77
C ARG A 99 -6.80 16.18 -6.26
N VAL A 100 -7.73 15.39 -5.77
CA VAL A 100 -7.80 14.99 -4.36
C VAL A 100 -7.19 13.58 -4.24
N ARG A 101 -6.41 13.36 -3.21
CA ARG A 101 -5.78 12.06 -2.89
C ARG A 101 -6.18 11.66 -1.49
N VAL A 102 -6.17 10.36 -1.25
CA VAL A 102 -6.26 9.82 0.11
C VAL A 102 -4.89 9.29 0.50
N GLN A 103 -4.37 9.79 1.60
CA GLN A 103 -3.14 9.32 2.20
C GLN A 103 -3.49 8.40 3.36
N PHE A 104 -2.92 7.20 3.33
CA PHE A 104 -2.98 6.27 4.46
C PHE A 104 -1.73 6.47 5.32
N THR A 105 -1.93 6.53 6.64
CA THR A 105 -0.86 6.56 7.63
C THR A 105 -1.10 5.39 8.58
N PRO A 106 -0.19 4.41 8.65
CA PRO A 106 -0.33 3.29 9.57
C PRO A 106 -0.30 3.75 11.03
N SER A 107 -0.86 2.96 11.92
CA SER A 107 -0.73 3.19 13.36
C SER A 107 0.66 2.80 13.85
N ALA A 108 1.05 3.33 15.01
CA ALA A 108 2.31 2.94 15.65
C ALA A 108 2.35 1.44 16.00
N THR A 109 1.20 0.85 16.32
CA THR A 109 1.06 -0.60 16.56
C THR A 109 1.39 -1.38 15.30
N LEU A 110 0.77 -1.03 14.17
CA LEU A 110 1.00 -1.68 12.89
C LEU A 110 2.45 -1.52 12.41
N GLU A 111 3.04 -0.33 12.54
CA GLU A 111 4.44 -0.08 12.19
C GLU A 111 5.40 -0.95 13.01
N LYS A 112 5.13 -1.09 14.31
CA LYS A 112 5.93 -1.93 15.19
C LYS A 112 5.85 -3.39 14.77
N GLU A 113 4.67 -3.91 14.46
CA GLU A 113 4.47 -5.29 14.01
C GLU A 113 5.12 -5.57 12.64
N LEU A 114 5.23 -4.57 11.78
CA LEU A 114 5.91 -4.64 10.48
C LEU A 114 7.42 -4.44 10.57
N SER A 115 7.96 -4.17 11.75
CA SER A 115 9.40 -4.05 11.94
C SER A 115 10.13 -5.33 11.52
N PRO A 116 11.33 -5.23 10.92
CA PRO A 116 12.14 -6.39 10.55
C PRO A 116 12.43 -7.37 11.69
N ALA A 117 12.30 -6.92 12.94
CA ALA A 117 12.46 -7.79 14.12
C ALA A 117 11.29 -8.78 14.30
N PHE A 118 10.10 -8.48 13.77
CA PHE A 118 8.89 -9.29 13.93
C PHE A 118 8.44 -9.98 12.64
N VAL A 119 8.99 -9.59 11.49
CA VAL A 119 8.63 -10.13 10.18
C VAL A 119 9.76 -11.02 9.64
N SER A 120 9.44 -12.28 9.34
CA SER A 120 10.37 -13.19 8.67
C SER A 120 10.40 -12.88 7.18
N PHE A 121 11.61 -12.78 6.60
CA PHE A 121 11.82 -12.53 5.18
C PHE A 121 12.39 -13.76 4.49
N THR A 122 11.76 -14.16 3.37
CA THR A 122 12.19 -15.29 2.54
C THR A 122 12.30 -14.83 1.09
N LYS A 123 13.39 -15.21 0.42
CA LYS A 123 13.56 -14.91 -1.00
C LYS A 123 12.53 -15.69 -1.82
N TYR A 124 11.74 -15.00 -2.62
CA TYR A 124 10.78 -15.61 -3.53
C TYR A 124 11.53 -16.32 -4.66
N LYS A 125 11.29 -17.63 -4.82
CA LYS A 125 11.82 -18.43 -5.92
C LYS A 125 10.83 -18.43 -7.07
N HIS A 126 11.03 -17.60 -8.06
CA HIS A 126 10.29 -17.68 -9.31
C HIS A 126 10.91 -18.78 -10.17
N VAL A 127 10.08 -19.56 -10.88
CA VAL A 127 10.53 -20.67 -11.76
C VAL A 127 11.44 -20.16 -12.90
N SER A 128 11.43 -18.84 -13.17
CA SER A 128 12.28 -18.19 -14.18
C SER A 128 13.60 -17.61 -13.63
N ASP A 129 13.91 -17.78 -12.35
CA ASP A 129 15.22 -17.34 -11.79
C ASP A 129 16.39 -18.28 -12.16
N VAL A 130 16.12 -19.31 -12.97
CA VAL A 130 17.15 -20.25 -13.47
C VAL A 130 18.05 -19.58 -14.52
N ASP A 131 17.65 -18.47 -15.12
CA ASP A 131 18.35 -17.84 -16.25
C ASP A 131 19.22 -16.64 -15.88
N CYS A 132 19.37 -16.31 -14.59
CA CYS A 132 20.18 -15.17 -14.16
C CYS A 132 21.60 -15.54 -13.68
N GLU A 133 21.97 -16.82 -13.75
CA GLU A 133 23.34 -17.28 -13.42
C GLU A 133 24.29 -17.26 -14.62
N GLY A 134 23.85 -16.79 -15.76
CA GLY A 134 24.64 -16.73 -17.00
C GLY A 134 24.83 -15.32 -17.55
N ALA A 135 25.21 -14.33 -16.73
CA ALA A 135 25.81 -13.12 -17.28
C ALA A 135 27.26 -13.43 -17.65
N PRO A 136 27.66 -13.39 -18.92
CA PRO A 136 29.07 -13.56 -19.29
C PRO A 136 29.86 -12.40 -18.70
N ASP A 137 30.96 -12.74 -18.04
CA ASP A 137 32.05 -11.82 -17.71
C ASP A 137 32.45 -11.08 -18.98
N LEU A 138 32.04 -9.84 -19.13
CA LEU A 138 32.64 -8.95 -20.11
C LEU A 138 33.93 -8.37 -19.48
N GLU A 139 34.96 -9.22 -19.45
CA GLU A 139 36.31 -8.73 -19.49
C GLU A 139 36.56 -8.15 -20.90
N ALA A 140 36.78 -6.87 -20.92
CA ALA A 140 37.74 -6.15 -21.77
C ALA A 140 37.43 -4.65 -21.74
#